data_51f38178d3a5e31c3db5a19db967a211
#
_entry.id   51f38178d3a5e31c3db5a19db967a211
#
_cell.length_a   1.000
_cell.length_b   1.000
_cell.length_c   1.000
_cell.angle_alpha   90.00
_cell.angle_beta   90.00
_cell.angle_gamma   90.00
#
_symmetry.space_group_name_H-M   'P 1'
#
loop_
_entity.id
_entity.type
_entity.pdbx_description
1 polymer ?
#
loop_
_entity_poly.entity_id
_entity_poly.type
_entity_poly.pdbx_seq_one_letter_code
_entity_poly.pdbx_strand_id
1 'polypeptide(L)'
;MSYNNIISEENNGITTITINRPKKLNALNTETIQELHEAFNDADTDTDTKVIIITGSGEKAFVAGADISEFSDFDVSEGTQLAAKGQELLFNFVENLSTPVIAAVNGFALGGGLELAMAAHFRVASDNAKLGLPEVSLGVIPGYGGTQRLPQLVGKGRAMEMIMTAGMIDANQALSYGLVNHVTMQDELLPLCEKIAAKISRNSTIAISAAIRAINANFKDGVDGFGVEVQEFGNCFGTEDFEEGTTAFLQKRKANFPGK
;
A
#
# COMPACT_ATOMS: atom_id res chain seq x y z
N MET A 1 -19.72 -3.07 7.57
CA MET A 1 -20.29 -3.88 6.46
C MET A 1 -19.83 -5.31 6.58
N SER A 2 -20.51 -6.27 5.96
CA SER A 2 -20.08 -7.68 5.96
C SER A 2 -19.44 -7.96 4.59
N TYR A 3 -18.15 -8.28 4.57
CA TYR A 3 -17.39 -8.66 3.39
C TYR A 3 -17.29 -10.19 3.28
N ASN A 4 -17.13 -10.72 2.07
CA ASN A 4 -16.97 -12.15 1.81
C ASN A 4 -15.49 -12.57 1.78
N ASN A 5 -14.63 -11.71 1.22
CA ASN A 5 -13.24 -12.02 0.90
C ASN A 5 -12.22 -11.27 1.76
N ILE A 6 -12.68 -10.32 2.59
CA ILE A 6 -11.81 -9.55 3.47
C ILE A 6 -12.39 -9.46 4.89
N ILE A 7 -11.54 -9.11 5.83
CA ILE A 7 -11.91 -8.74 7.21
C ILE A 7 -11.36 -7.33 7.43
N SER A 8 -12.18 -6.42 7.96
CA SER A 8 -11.76 -5.06 8.31
C SER A 8 -12.08 -4.83 9.79
N GLU A 9 -11.05 -4.51 10.57
CA GLU A 9 -11.13 -4.30 12.02
C GLU A 9 -10.42 -3.01 12.41
N GLU A 10 -11.11 -2.13 13.14
CA GLU A 10 -10.50 -0.91 13.70
C GLU A 10 -10.14 -1.14 15.17
N ASN A 11 -8.96 -0.74 15.57
CA ASN A 11 -8.51 -0.76 16.95
C ASN A 11 -7.53 0.38 17.23
N ASN A 12 -7.90 1.29 18.16
CA ASN A 12 -7.06 2.40 18.60
C ASN A 12 -6.52 3.32 17.48
N GLY A 13 -7.36 3.60 16.49
CA GLY A 13 -7.02 4.46 15.35
C GLY A 13 -6.23 3.75 14.25
N ILE A 14 -6.16 2.43 14.30
CA ILE A 14 -5.53 1.59 13.28
C ILE A 14 -6.59 0.67 12.67
N THR A 15 -6.87 0.83 11.39
CA THR A 15 -7.74 -0.09 10.66
C THR A 15 -6.87 -1.16 9.98
N THR A 16 -7.09 -2.42 10.35
CA THR A 16 -6.42 -3.57 9.73
C THR A 16 -7.37 -4.23 8.74
N ILE A 17 -6.98 -4.25 7.47
CA ILE A 17 -7.69 -4.93 6.38
C ILE A 17 -6.94 -6.23 6.08
N THR A 18 -7.61 -7.37 6.26
CA THR A 18 -7.05 -8.70 6.01
C THR A 18 -7.74 -9.35 4.83
N ILE A 19 -6.99 -9.63 3.77
CA ILE A 19 -7.51 -10.40 2.62
C ILE A 19 -7.68 -11.85 3.10
N ASN A 20 -8.92 -12.37 3.06
CA ASN A 20 -9.28 -13.64 3.68
C ASN A 20 -9.77 -14.69 2.68
N ARG A 21 -8.89 -15.04 1.75
CA ARG A 21 -9.06 -16.13 0.77
C ARG A 21 -7.94 -17.17 0.88
N PRO A 22 -7.62 -17.75 2.07
CA PRO A 22 -6.41 -18.55 2.28
C PRO A 22 -6.36 -19.81 1.41
N LYS A 23 -7.50 -20.40 1.04
CA LYS A 23 -7.60 -21.55 0.12
C LYS A 23 -7.16 -21.22 -1.32
N LYS A 24 -7.15 -19.95 -1.68
CA LYS A 24 -6.71 -19.39 -2.96
C LYS A 24 -5.42 -18.58 -2.81
N LEU A 25 -4.66 -18.77 -1.73
CA LEU A 25 -3.47 -17.99 -1.42
C LEU A 25 -3.72 -16.47 -1.48
N ASN A 26 -4.92 -16.05 -1.08
CA ASN A 26 -5.38 -14.66 -1.07
C ASN A 26 -5.37 -13.97 -2.45
N ALA A 27 -5.46 -14.75 -3.55
CA ALA A 27 -5.49 -14.21 -4.91
C ALA A 27 -6.64 -13.20 -5.10
N LEU A 28 -6.35 -12.12 -5.82
CA LEU A 28 -7.32 -11.06 -6.11
C LEU A 28 -8.27 -11.50 -7.22
N ASN A 29 -9.55 -11.50 -6.93
CA ASN A 29 -10.62 -11.56 -7.93
C ASN A 29 -11.38 -10.22 -7.95
N THR A 30 -12.28 -10.05 -8.89
CA THR A 30 -13.06 -8.81 -9.07
C THR A 30 -13.80 -8.41 -7.79
N GLU A 31 -14.43 -9.35 -7.09
CA GLU A 31 -15.15 -9.10 -5.84
C GLU A 31 -14.19 -8.63 -4.73
N THR A 32 -13.02 -9.27 -4.60
CA THR A 32 -12.01 -8.86 -3.61
C THR A 32 -11.49 -7.45 -3.88
N ILE A 33 -11.27 -7.08 -5.16
CA ILE A 33 -10.85 -5.72 -5.55
C ILE A 33 -11.92 -4.70 -5.15
N GLN A 34 -13.20 -5.01 -5.38
CA GLN A 34 -14.30 -4.14 -5.01
C GLN A 34 -14.42 -4.00 -3.49
N GLU A 35 -14.37 -5.09 -2.74
CA GLU A 35 -14.44 -5.06 -1.27
C GLU A 35 -13.26 -4.30 -0.66
N LEU A 36 -12.05 -4.47 -1.23
CA LEU A 36 -10.88 -3.70 -0.82
C LEU A 36 -11.06 -2.20 -1.07
N HIS A 37 -11.58 -1.81 -2.25
CA HIS A 37 -11.90 -0.42 -2.53
C HIS A 37 -12.82 0.17 -1.47
N GLU A 38 -13.92 -0.51 -1.17
CA GLU A 38 -14.90 -0.07 -0.17
C GLU A 38 -14.26 0.04 1.22
N ALA A 39 -13.52 -0.97 1.66
CA ALA A 39 -12.87 -0.97 2.97
C ALA A 39 -11.80 0.12 3.12
N PHE A 40 -11.01 0.36 2.08
CA PHE A 40 -10.04 1.47 2.07
C PHE A 40 -10.72 2.83 2.07
N ASN A 41 -11.80 3.00 1.30
CA ASN A 41 -12.58 4.24 1.28
C ASN A 41 -13.23 4.52 2.64
N ASP A 42 -13.84 3.51 3.25
CA ASP A 42 -14.43 3.63 4.58
C ASP A 42 -13.38 4.03 5.62
N ALA A 43 -12.20 3.38 5.58
CA ALA A 43 -11.11 3.70 6.50
C ALA A 43 -10.50 5.09 6.27
N ASP A 44 -10.37 5.56 5.01
CA ASP A 44 -9.82 6.88 4.69
C ASP A 44 -10.79 8.03 5.04
N THR A 45 -12.09 7.75 5.04
CA THR A 45 -13.13 8.74 5.41
C THR A 45 -13.51 8.70 6.88
N ASP A 46 -13.12 7.66 7.61
CA ASP A 46 -13.35 7.55 9.05
C ASP A 46 -12.36 8.42 9.83
N THR A 47 -12.89 9.37 10.60
CA THR A 47 -12.09 10.32 11.41
C THR A 47 -11.32 9.64 12.55
N ASP A 48 -11.72 8.45 12.97
CA ASP A 48 -11.05 7.70 14.02
C ASP A 48 -9.85 6.92 13.46
N THR A 49 -9.88 6.52 12.19
CA THR A 49 -8.76 5.83 11.51
C THR A 49 -7.63 6.79 11.18
N LYS A 50 -6.43 6.51 11.70
CA LYS A 50 -5.20 7.30 11.47
C LYS A 50 -4.16 6.58 10.64
N VAL A 51 -4.21 5.26 10.59
CA VAL A 51 -3.31 4.40 9.80
C VAL A 51 -4.08 3.16 9.36
N ILE A 52 -3.83 2.71 8.14
CA ILE A 52 -4.36 1.47 7.60
C ILE A 52 -3.22 0.45 7.50
N ILE A 53 -3.46 -0.78 7.91
CA ILE A 53 -2.56 -1.92 7.69
C ILE A 53 -3.28 -2.89 6.77
N ILE A 54 -2.66 -3.28 5.66
CA ILE A 54 -3.17 -4.34 4.76
C ILE A 54 -2.32 -5.59 4.88
N THR A 55 -2.94 -6.76 5.05
CA THR A 55 -2.26 -8.05 5.15
C THR A 55 -3.08 -9.18 4.53
N GLY A 56 -2.50 -10.37 4.43
CA GLY A 56 -3.20 -11.59 4.00
C GLY A 56 -3.48 -12.52 5.17
N SER A 57 -4.58 -13.25 5.15
CA SER A 57 -4.87 -14.27 6.16
C SER A 57 -3.95 -15.48 6.02
N GLY A 58 -3.59 -16.06 7.16
CA GLY A 58 -2.68 -17.20 7.27
C GLY A 58 -1.20 -16.82 7.10
N GLU A 59 -0.33 -17.83 7.01
CA GLU A 59 1.13 -17.63 7.04
C GLU A 59 1.79 -17.75 5.65
N LYS A 60 1.04 -18.18 4.63
CA LYS A 60 1.62 -18.55 3.33
C LYS A 60 1.71 -17.40 2.35
N ALA A 61 0.71 -16.54 2.32
CA ALA A 61 0.62 -15.50 1.30
C ALA A 61 0.00 -14.21 1.85
N PHE A 62 0.62 -13.13 1.50
CA PHE A 62 -0.02 -11.83 1.46
C PHE A 62 -1.08 -11.87 0.35
N VAL A 63 -0.63 -11.93 -0.90
CA VAL A 63 -1.45 -12.14 -2.10
C VAL A 63 -0.58 -12.82 -3.16
N ALA A 64 -0.97 -14.00 -3.62
CA ALA A 64 -0.21 -14.75 -4.62
C ALA A 64 -0.66 -14.48 -6.07
N GLY A 65 -1.11 -13.27 -6.36
CA GLY A 65 -1.47 -12.81 -7.70
C GLY A 65 -2.96 -12.56 -7.90
N ALA A 66 -3.36 -12.34 -9.14
CA ALA A 66 -4.75 -12.27 -9.55
C ALA A 66 -5.33 -13.68 -9.76
N ASP A 67 -6.64 -13.83 -9.61
CA ASP A 67 -7.34 -15.10 -9.87
C ASP A 67 -7.49 -15.27 -11.38
N ILE A 68 -6.53 -15.98 -12.02
CA ILE A 68 -6.42 -16.15 -13.48
C ILE A 68 -7.69 -16.76 -14.08
N SER A 69 -8.46 -17.52 -13.30
CA SER A 69 -9.70 -18.13 -13.77
C SER A 69 -10.77 -17.11 -14.20
N GLU A 70 -10.64 -15.84 -13.78
CA GLU A 70 -11.58 -14.78 -14.17
C GLU A 70 -11.27 -14.15 -15.54
N PHE A 71 -10.06 -14.32 -16.07
CA PHE A 71 -9.64 -13.62 -17.29
C PHE A 71 -8.89 -14.49 -18.32
N SER A 72 -8.85 -15.81 -18.13
CA SER A 72 -8.18 -16.75 -19.04
C SER A 72 -8.65 -16.67 -20.48
N ASP A 73 -9.92 -16.29 -20.69
CA ASP A 73 -10.57 -16.25 -21.99
C ASP A 73 -10.74 -14.82 -22.54
N PHE A 74 -10.15 -13.82 -21.88
CA PHE A 74 -10.30 -12.41 -22.28
C PHE A 74 -9.58 -12.10 -23.58
N ASP A 75 -10.22 -11.25 -24.37
CA ASP A 75 -9.60 -10.64 -25.54
C ASP A 75 -8.77 -9.38 -25.18
N VAL A 76 -8.19 -8.73 -26.19
CA VAL A 76 -7.38 -7.52 -26.02
C VAL A 76 -8.17 -6.37 -25.35
N SER A 77 -9.43 -6.20 -25.72
CA SER A 77 -10.28 -5.13 -25.17
C SER A 77 -10.62 -5.41 -23.70
N GLU A 78 -10.99 -6.64 -23.38
CA GLU A 78 -11.33 -7.09 -22.03
C GLU A 78 -10.10 -7.02 -21.11
N GLY A 79 -8.93 -7.46 -21.58
CA GLY A 79 -7.67 -7.36 -20.83
C GLY A 79 -7.27 -5.90 -20.56
N THR A 80 -7.47 -5.00 -21.53
CA THR A 80 -7.23 -3.57 -21.34
C THR A 80 -8.17 -2.98 -20.29
N GLN A 81 -9.46 -3.34 -20.33
CA GLN A 81 -10.45 -2.86 -19.36
C GLN A 81 -10.19 -3.42 -17.96
N LEU A 82 -9.78 -4.69 -17.84
CA LEU A 82 -9.39 -5.30 -16.57
C LEU A 82 -8.26 -4.51 -15.90
N ALA A 83 -7.19 -4.23 -16.65
CA ALA A 83 -6.05 -3.47 -16.14
C ALA A 83 -6.44 -2.04 -15.74
N ALA A 84 -7.15 -1.33 -16.60
CA ALA A 84 -7.60 0.05 -16.34
C ALA A 84 -8.51 0.13 -15.11
N LYS A 85 -9.52 -0.73 -15.03
CA LYS A 85 -10.47 -0.76 -13.91
C LYS A 85 -9.79 -1.15 -12.59
N GLY A 86 -8.87 -2.14 -12.62
CA GLY A 86 -8.12 -2.51 -11.43
C GLY A 86 -7.25 -1.36 -10.93
N GLN A 87 -6.49 -0.72 -11.83
CA GLN A 87 -5.68 0.45 -11.47
C GLN A 87 -6.52 1.58 -10.85
N GLU A 88 -7.66 1.90 -11.45
CA GLU A 88 -8.55 2.96 -10.97
C GLU A 88 -9.16 2.60 -9.60
N LEU A 89 -9.76 1.42 -9.48
CA LEU A 89 -10.49 1.03 -8.27
C LEU A 89 -9.59 0.73 -7.08
N LEU A 90 -8.39 0.19 -7.29
CA LEU A 90 -7.59 -0.28 -6.17
C LEU A 90 -6.18 0.33 -6.14
N PHE A 91 -5.36 0.08 -7.15
CA PHE A 91 -3.92 0.33 -7.01
C PHE A 91 -3.58 1.82 -6.99
N ASN A 92 -4.13 2.62 -7.91
CA ASN A 92 -3.96 4.07 -7.88
C ASN A 92 -4.74 4.72 -6.74
N PHE A 93 -5.87 4.12 -6.35
CA PHE A 93 -6.68 4.58 -5.23
C PHE A 93 -5.90 4.47 -3.92
N VAL A 94 -5.33 3.30 -3.62
CA VAL A 94 -4.52 3.06 -2.40
C VAL A 94 -3.31 4.00 -2.34
N GLU A 95 -2.60 4.19 -3.46
CA GLU A 95 -1.44 5.09 -3.52
C GLU A 95 -1.77 6.55 -3.22
N ASN A 96 -2.99 6.99 -3.50
CA ASN A 96 -3.42 8.38 -3.32
C ASN A 96 -4.30 8.60 -2.09
N LEU A 97 -4.47 7.62 -1.21
CA LEU A 97 -5.19 7.79 0.05
C LEU A 97 -4.52 8.87 0.92
N SER A 98 -5.34 9.61 1.65
CA SER A 98 -4.86 10.60 2.63
C SER A 98 -4.38 9.95 3.92
N THR A 99 -4.94 8.79 4.26
CA THR A 99 -4.54 7.98 5.40
C THR A 99 -3.35 7.08 5.04
N PRO A 100 -2.25 7.08 5.80
CA PRO A 100 -1.09 6.24 5.49
C PRO A 100 -1.42 4.74 5.54
N VAL A 101 -0.96 4.01 4.53
CA VAL A 101 -1.16 2.56 4.36
C VAL A 101 0.16 1.82 4.54
N ILE A 102 0.18 0.82 5.40
CA ILE A 102 1.31 -0.12 5.61
C ILE A 102 0.95 -1.47 5.03
N ALA A 103 1.71 -1.96 4.06
CA ALA A 103 1.59 -3.36 3.63
C ALA A 103 2.40 -4.28 4.56
N ALA A 104 1.71 -5.11 5.32
CA ALA A 104 2.29 -6.18 6.13
C ALA A 104 2.35 -7.48 5.30
N VAL A 105 3.48 -7.69 4.64
CA VAL A 105 3.68 -8.78 3.66
C VAL A 105 4.04 -10.07 4.39
N ASN A 106 3.05 -10.90 4.67
CA ASN A 106 3.15 -12.10 5.52
C ASN A 106 3.50 -13.40 4.76
N GLY A 107 4.04 -13.33 3.55
CA GLY A 107 4.37 -14.49 2.73
C GLY A 107 4.51 -14.14 1.25
N PHE A 108 3.95 -14.95 0.35
CA PHE A 108 3.99 -14.67 -1.08
C PHE A 108 3.29 -13.35 -1.42
N ALA A 109 4.02 -12.44 -2.07
CA ALA A 109 3.50 -11.22 -2.70
C ALA A 109 3.90 -11.28 -4.19
N LEU A 110 3.02 -11.84 -5.03
CA LEU A 110 3.33 -12.12 -6.43
C LEU A 110 2.36 -11.41 -7.37
N GLY A 111 2.85 -10.94 -8.51
CA GLY A 111 2.01 -10.27 -9.50
C GLY A 111 1.20 -9.14 -8.89
N GLY A 112 -0.12 -9.16 -9.10
CA GLY A 112 -1.05 -8.20 -8.48
C GLY A 112 -0.90 -8.05 -6.97
N GLY A 113 -0.39 -9.07 -6.28
CA GLY A 113 -0.09 -9.00 -4.85
C GLY A 113 1.11 -8.10 -4.54
N LEU A 114 2.19 -8.21 -5.31
CA LEU A 114 3.30 -7.28 -5.17
C LEU A 114 2.91 -5.87 -5.64
N GLU A 115 2.07 -5.77 -6.67
CA GLU A 115 1.56 -4.49 -7.15
C GLU A 115 0.72 -3.78 -6.07
N LEU A 116 -0.13 -4.53 -5.33
CA LEU A 116 -0.87 -3.99 -4.18
C LEU A 116 0.07 -3.56 -3.04
N ALA A 117 1.06 -4.40 -2.73
CA ALA A 117 2.05 -4.04 -1.72
C ALA A 117 2.83 -2.77 -2.11
N MET A 118 3.16 -2.57 -3.39
CA MET A 118 3.83 -1.36 -3.88
C MET A 118 2.91 -0.13 -3.93
N ALA A 119 1.61 -0.32 -4.08
CA ALA A 119 0.64 0.77 -4.01
C ALA A 119 0.46 1.31 -2.57
N ALA A 120 0.71 0.50 -1.54
CA ALA A 120 0.79 0.98 -0.16
C ALA A 120 1.98 1.94 0.02
N HIS A 121 1.88 2.88 0.97
CA HIS A 121 2.90 3.91 1.17
C HIS A 121 4.26 3.34 1.59
N PHE A 122 4.27 2.29 2.41
CA PHE A 122 5.49 1.51 2.68
C PHE A 122 5.17 0.07 3.10
N ARG A 123 6.17 -0.77 3.18
CA ARG A 123 6.07 -2.23 3.29
C ARG A 123 6.95 -2.76 4.40
N VAL A 124 6.38 -3.66 5.22
CA VAL A 124 7.10 -4.51 6.16
C VAL A 124 6.91 -5.95 5.72
N ALA A 125 7.96 -6.74 5.61
CA ALA A 125 7.88 -8.12 5.19
C ALA A 125 8.24 -9.08 6.33
N SER A 126 7.59 -10.23 6.37
CA SER A 126 8.07 -11.36 7.17
C SER A 126 9.29 -12.00 6.51
N ASP A 127 10.11 -12.67 7.29
CA ASP A 127 11.37 -13.33 6.84
C ASP A 127 11.13 -14.45 5.81
N ASN A 128 9.94 -15.07 5.83
CA ASN A 128 9.53 -16.08 4.85
C ASN A 128 8.96 -15.49 3.55
N ALA A 129 8.79 -14.15 3.44
CA ALA A 129 8.18 -13.53 2.29
C ALA A 129 8.99 -13.75 1.00
N LYS A 130 8.25 -13.95 -0.10
CA LYS A 130 8.78 -14.01 -1.47
C LYS A 130 8.02 -13.02 -2.33
N LEU A 131 8.77 -12.16 -3.01
CA LEU A 131 8.24 -11.04 -3.78
C LEU A 131 8.66 -11.18 -5.25
N GLY A 132 7.73 -10.96 -6.18
CA GLY A 132 8.03 -11.06 -7.62
C GLY A 132 6.88 -10.65 -8.52
N LEU A 133 7.21 -10.41 -9.79
CA LEU A 133 6.25 -10.08 -10.86
C LEU A 133 6.41 -11.14 -11.98
N PRO A 134 5.77 -12.32 -11.84
CA PRO A 134 5.99 -13.45 -12.72
C PRO A 134 5.13 -13.44 -14.00
N GLU A 135 4.41 -12.35 -14.29
CA GLU A 135 3.40 -12.26 -15.35
C GLU A 135 3.92 -12.63 -16.73
N VAL A 136 5.19 -12.36 -17.04
CA VAL A 136 5.76 -12.71 -18.35
C VAL A 136 5.83 -14.22 -18.58
N SER A 137 5.83 -15.03 -17.52
CA SER A 137 5.73 -16.49 -17.64
C SER A 137 4.35 -16.96 -18.13
N LEU A 138 3.34 -16.09 -18.07
CA LEU A 138 1.99 -16.31 -18.57
C LEU A 138 1.75 -15.60 -19.91
N GLY A 139 2.77 -14.94 -20.49
CA GLY A 139 2.65 -14.22 -21.75
C GLY A 139 2.02 -12.82 -21.63
N VAL A 140 1.93 -12.27 -20.42
CA VAL A 140 1.43 -10.92 -20.15
C VAL A 140 2.47 -10.11 -19.35
N ILE A 141 2.23 -8.83 -19.16
CA ILE A 141 3.06 -7.97 -18.28
C ILE A 141 2.30 -7.67 -16.99
N PRO A 142 2.98 -7.20 -15.91
CA PRO A 142 2.30 -6.63 -14.76
C PRO A 142 1.34 -5.51 -15.19
N GLY A 143 0.03 -5.69 -14.89
CA GLY A 143 -1.03 -4.82 -15.41
C GLY A 143 -1.54 -3.77 -14.44
N TYR A 144 -1.19 -3.90 -13.16
CA TYR A 144 -1.70 -3.03 -12.08
C TYR A 144 -0.65 -2.02 -11.58
N GLY A 145 0.28 -1.62 -12.44
CA GLY A 145 1.27 -0.59 -12.17
C GLY A 145 2.64 -1.12 -11.76
N GLY A 146 2.87 -2.45 -11.77
CA GLY A 146 4.15 -3.04 -11.39
C GLY A 146 5.31 -2.58 -12.25
N THR A 147 5.09 -2.38 -13.56
CA THR A 147 6.12 -1.85 -14.49
C THR A 147 6.48 -0.39 -14.21
N GLN A 148 5.65 0.34 -13.48
CA GLN A 148 5.86 1.74 -13.13
C GLN A 148 6.43 1.89 -11.72
N ARG A 149 5.80 1.26 -10.71
CA ARG A 149 6.18 1.38 -9.29
C ARG A 149 7.47 0.65 -8.95
N LEU A 150 7.69 -0.55 -9.49
CA LEU A 150 8.90 -1.32 -9.16
C LEU A 150 10.20 -0.57 -9.53
N PRO A 151 10.35 0.03 -10.75
CA PRO A 151 11.55 0.80 -11.09
C PRO A 151 11.80 2.01 -10.19
N GLN A 152 10.75 2.63 -9.65
CA GLN A 152 10.87 3.76 -8.72
C GLN A 152 11.49 3.32 -7.38
N LEU A 153 11.16 2.09 -6.94
CA LEU A 153 11.60 1.55 -5.65
C LEU A 153 13.00 0.92 -5.72
N VAL A 154 13.27 0.10 -6.74
CA VAL A 154 14.50 -0.71 -6.82
C VAL A 154 15.47 -0.28 -7.90
N GLY A 155 15.09 0.70 -8.72
CA GLY A 155 15.83 1.13 -9.90
C GLY A 155 15.56 0.26 -11.14
N LYS A 156 15.75 0.86 -12.32
CA LYS A 156 15.37 0.28 -13.62
C LYS A 156 16.01 -1.10 -13.89
N GLY A 157 17.29 -1.27 -13.56
CA GLY A 157 18.00 -2.52 -13.85
C GLY A 157 17.43 -3.71 -13.08
N ARG A 158 17.22 -3.57 -11.76
CA ARG A 158 16.65 -4.62 -10.93
C ARG A 158 15.19 -4.91 -11.30
N ALA A 159 14.41 -3.87 -11.60
CA ALA A 159 13.04 -4.05 -12.05
C ALA A 159 12.96 -4.87 -13.35
N MET A 160 13.82 -4.57 -14.34
CA MET A 160 13.90 -5.34 -15.57
C MET A 160 14.29 -6.78 -15.32
N GLU A 161 15.31 -7.03 -14.48
CA GLU A 161 15.74 -8.38 -14.13
C GLU A 161 14.61 -9.18 -13.50
N MET A 162 13.96 -8.65 -12.46
CA MET A 162 12.86 -9.32 -11.77
C MET A 162 11.70 -9.65 -12.71
N ILE A 163 11.28 -8.70 -13.55
CA ILE A 163 10.14 -8.89 -14.47
C ILE A 163 10.53 -9.86 -15.61
N MET A 164 11.66 -9.63 -16.29
CA MET A 164 12.03 -10.44 -17.46
C MET A 164 12.37 -11.88 -17.12
N THR A 165 12.90 -12.13 -15.93
CA THR A 165 13.18 -13.50 -15.45
C THR A 165 11.99 -14.19 -14.83
N ALA A 166 10.88 -13.46 -14.57
CA ALA A 166 9.76 -13.92 -13.73
C ALA A 166 10.22 -14.45 -12.35
N GLY A 167 11.39 -13.99 -11.89
CA GLY A 167 12.04 -14.46 -10.67
C GLY A 167 11.38 -13.89 -9.40
N MET A 168 11.53 -14.63 -8.32
CA MET A 168 11.17 -14.18 -6.98
C MET A 168 12.42 -13.85 -6.19
N ILE A 169 12.37 -12.81 -5.38
CA ILE A 169 13.38 -12.46 -4.38
C ILE A 169 12.87 -12.75 -2.99
N ASP A 170 13.76 -13.04 -2.05
CA ASP A 170 13.40 -13.18 -0.64
C ASP A 170 13.31 -11.82 0.08
N ALA A 171 12.84 -11.86 1.31
CA ALA A 171 12.64 -10.66 2.13
C ALA A 171 13.92 -9.86 2.35
N ASN A 172 15.06 -10.52 2.60
CA ASN A 172 16.34 -9.85 2.82
C ASN A 172 16.87 -9.19 1.54
N GLN A 173 16.71 -9.84 0.40
CA GLN A 173 17.03 -9.26 -0.90
C GLN A 173 16.13 -8.08 -1.21
N ALA A 174 14.81 -8.18 -0.91
CA ALA A 174 13.86 -7.09 -1.05
C ALA A 174 14.24 -5.88 -0.17
N LEU A 175 14.70 -6.12 1.06
CA LEU A 175 15.23 -5.08 1.95
C LEU A 175 16.49 -4.42 1.33
N SER A 176 17.43 -5.21 0.85
CA SER A 176 18.67 -4.69 0.23
C SER A 176 18.42 -3.89 -1.05
N TYR A 177 17.31 -4.17 -1.75
CA TYR A 177 16.90 -3.45 -2.94
C TYR A 177 16.09 -2.16 -2.64
N GLY A 178 15.64 -1.98 -1.40
CA GLY A 178 14.73 -0.90 -1.01
C GLY A 178 13.27 -1.17 -1.37
N LEU A 179 12.93 -2.41 -1.76
CA LEU A 179 11.55 -2.80 -2.06
C LEU A 179 10.69 -2.88 -0.80
N VAL A 180 11.28 -3.28 0.34
CA VAL A 180 10.63 -3.26 1.65
C VAL A 180 11.44 -2.43 2.65
N ASN A 181 10.77 -1.86 3.64
CA ASN A 181 11.38 -0.95 4.62
C ASN A 181 11.93 -1.69 5.85
N HIS A 182 11.31 -2.84 6.19
CA HIS A 182 11.71 -3.67 7.32
C HIS A 182 11.47 -5.14 7.00
N VAL A 183 12.27 -6.01 7.64
CA VAL A 183 12.07 -7.46 7.69
C VAL A 183 12.05 -7.90 9.14
N THR A 184 11.13 -8.78 9.50
CA THR A 184 11.01 -9.34 10.84
C THR A 184 10.53 -10.79 10.78
N MET A 185 10.51 -11.48 11.91
CA MET A 185 9.94 -12.82 11.99
C MET A 185 8.43 -12.78 11.73
N GLN A 186 7.88 -13.89 11.25
CA GLN A 186 6.46 -13.97 10.85
C GLN A 186 5.50 -13.56 11.97
N ASP A 187 5.72 -14.03 13.18
CA ASP A 187 4.90 -13.74 14.36
C ASP A 187 5.05 -12.28 14.86
N GLU A 188 6.14 -11.61 14.52
CA GLU A 188 6.42 -10.23 14.88
C GLU A 188 5.95 -9.21 13.81
N LEU A 189 5.41 -9.68 12.67
CA LEU A 189 5.07 -8.81 11.54
C LEU A 189 4.00 -7.77 11.90
N LEU A 190 2.84 -8.22 12.35
CA LEU A 190 1.75 -7.31 12.75
C LEU A 190 2.14 -6.47 13.97
N PRO A 191 2.74 -7.01 15.04
CA PRO A 191 3.24 -6.21 16.16
C PRO A 191 4.18 -5.08 15.73
N LEU A 192 5.08 -5.32 14.76
CA LEU A 192 5.96 -4.28 14.24
C LEU A 192 5.18 -3.21 13.45
N CYS A 193 4.25 -3.62 12.58
CA CYS A 193 3.40 -2.69 11.84
C CYS A 193 2.57 -1.81 12.78
N GLU A 194 1.93 -2.38 13.80
CA GLU A 194 1.17 -1.66 14.83
C GLU A 194 2.05 -0.67 15.61
N LYS A 195 3.27 -1.08 15.97
CA LYS A 195 4.24 -0.20 16.62
C LYS A 195 4.62 1.00 15.76
N ILE A 196 4.77 0.80 14.45
CA ILE A 196 5.05 1.88 13.49
C ILE A 196 3.81 2.75 13.34
N ALA A 197 2.63 2.15 13.15
CA ALA A 197 1.36 2.84 13.05
C ALA A 197 1.08 3.73 14.28
N ALA A 198 1.34 3.22 15.48
CA ALA A 198 1.22 3.99 16.72
C ALA A 198 2.18 5.18 16.82
N LYS A 199 3.32 5.17 16.12
CA LYS A 199 4.20 6.35 16.00
C LYS A 199 3.63 7.37 15.02
N ILE A 200 3.10 6.90 13.90
CA ILE A 200 2.47 7.74 12.87
C ILE A 200 1.26 8.46 13.48
N SER A 201 0.40 7.74 14.20
CA SER A 201 -0.83 8.26 14.82
C SER A 201 -0.63 9.37 15.86
N ARG A 202 0.62 9.61 16.28
CA ARG A 202 0.97 10.72 17.19
C ARG A 202 1.22 12.04 16.48
N ASN A 203 1.29 12.03 15.16
CA ASN A 203 1.56 13.21 14.35
C ASN A 203 0.26 13.73 13.73
N SER A 204 0.30 14.97 13.22
CA SER A 204 -0.82 15.57 12.49
C SER A 204 -1.21 14.74 11.28
N THR A 205 -2.46 14.30 11.21
CA THR A 205 -3.00 13.57 10.05
C THR A 205 -3.04 14.45 8.81
N ILE A 206 -3.31 15.76 8.96
CA ILE A 206 -3.30 16.71 7.87
C ILE A 206 -1.90 16.87 7.28
N ALA A 207 -0.89 17.03 8.12
CA ALA A 207 0.49 17.17 7.67
C ALA A 207 1.01 15.88 7.01
N ILE A 208 0.61 14.71 7.52
CA ILE A 208 0.93 13.41 6.89
C ILE A 208 0.27 13.32 5.50
N SER A 209 -1.01 13.64 5.38
CA SER A 209 -1.72 13.65 4.12
C SER A 209 -1.09 14.61 3.11
N ALA A 210 -0.71 15.83 3.54
CA ALA A 210 0.01 16.80 2.72
C ALA A 210 1.36 16.24 2.24
N ALA A 211 2.11 15.57 3.12
CA ALA A 211 3.38 14.93 2.77
C ALA A 211 3.21 13.79 1.75
N ILE A 212 2.16 12.96 1.88
CA ILE A 212 1.83 11.91 0.89
C ILE A 212 1.58 12.55 -0.47
N ARG A 213 0.75 13.59 -0.56
CA ARG A 213 0.47 14.29 -1.83
C ARG A 213 1.71 14.88 -2.45
N ALA A 214 2.55 15.55 -1.66
CA ALA A 214 3.78 16.17 -2.15
C ALA A 214 4.79 15.13 -2.65
N ILE A 215 4.96 14.01 -1.94
CA ILE A 215 5.84 12.92 -2.36
C ILE A 215 5.33 12.29 -3.65
N ASN A 216 4.03 11.94 -3.73
CA ASN A 216 3.44 11.32 -4.91
C ASN A 216 3.50 12.24 -6.14
N ALA A 217 3.43 13.56 -5.95
CA ALA A 217 3.51 14.53 -7.04
C ALA A 217 4.82 14.42 -7.84
N ASN A 218 5.95 14.06 -7.18
CA ASN A 218 7.24 13.88 -7.84
C ASN A 218 7.26 12.72 -8.87
N PHE A 219 6.31 11.80 -8.79
CA PHE A 219 6.21 10.62 -9.65
C PHE A 219 5.07 10.73 -10.68
N LYS A 220 4.42 11.90 -10.78
CA LYS A 220 3.34 12.16 -11.74
C LYS A 220 3.86 12.96 -12.93
N ASP A 221 3.66 12.46 -14.13
CA ASP A 221 4.05 13.15 -15.37
C ASP A 221 3.37 14.51 -15.49
N GLY A 222 4.16 15.53 -15.84
CA GLY A 222 3.66 16.89 -16.05
C GLY A 222 3.31 17.66 -14.77
N VAL A 223 3.60 17.13 -13.59
CA VAL A 223 3.38 17.79 -12.31
C VAL A 223 4.71 18.36 -11.77
N ASP A 224 4.67 19.63 -11.37
CA ASP A 224 5.79 20.26 -10.65
C ASP A 224 5.74 19.84 -9.16
N GLY A 225 6.47 18.79 -8.82
CA GLY A 225 6.51 18.26 -7.44
C GLY A 225 7.02 19.28 -6.41
N PHE A 226 8.00 20.12 -6.76
CA PHE A 226 8.46 21.20 -5.87
C PHE A 226 7.40 22.28 -5.67
N GLY A 227 6.66 22.62 -6.71
CA GLY A 227 5.53 23.55 -6.62
C GLY A 227 4.43 23.01 -5.70
N VAL A 228 4.10 21.71 -5.82
CA VAL A 228 3.14 21.04 -4.90
C VAL A 228 3.65 21.05 -3.47
N GLU A 229 4.92 20.73 -3.22
CA GLU A 229 5.52 20.75 -1.86
C GLU A 229 5.39 22.14 -1.23
N VAL A 230 5.74 23.20 -1.95
CA VAL A 230 5.62 24.59 -1.46
C VAL A 230 4.18 24.94 -1.11
N GLN A 231 3.22 24.53 -1.96
CA GLN A 231 1.80 24.78 -1.71
C GLN A 231 1.28 24.02 -0.50
N GLU A 232 1.59 22.72 -0.40
CA GLU A 232 1.17 21.88 0.73
C GLU A 232 1.81 22.33 2.05
N PHE A 233 3.09 22.73 2.02
CA PHE A 233 3.75 23.32 3.18
C PHE A 233 3.03 24.60 3.66
N GLY A 234 2.70 25.48 2.71
CA GLY A 234 1.97 26.70 3.02
C GLY A 234 0.58 26.44 3.60
N ASN A 235 -0.15 25.46 3.03
CA ASN A 235 -1.48 25.09 3.49
C ASN A 235 -1.48 24.61 4.96
N CYS A 236 -0.43 23.92 5.41
CA CYS A 236 -0.32 23.47 6.80
C CYS A 236 -0.36 24.61 7.82
N PHE A 237 0.12 25.82 7.49
CA PHE A 237 0.11 26.97 8.41
C PHE A 237 -1.30 27.49 8.74
N GLY A 238 -2.31 27.12 7.93
CA GLY A 238 -3.71 27.48 8.17
C GLY A 238 -4.49 26.49 9.01
N THR A 239 -3.85 25.48 9.59
CA THR A 239 -4.51 24.37 10.29
C THR A 239 -4.45 24.52 11.82
N GLU A 240 -5.46 24.01 12.53
CA GLU A 240 -5.43 23.91 13.99
C GLU A 240 -4.29 22.98 14.45
N ASP A 241 -3.93 21.98 13.65
CA ASP A 241 -2.80 21.09 13.92
C ASP A 241 -1.46 21.84 13.94
N PHE A 242 -1.24 22.82 13.07
CA PHE A 242 -0.04 23.64 13.09
C PHE A 242 0.02 24.49 14.36
N GLU A 243 -1.09 25.13 14.75
CA GLU A 243 -1.17 25.92 15.97
C GLU A 243 -0.90 25.08 17.22
N GLU A 244 -1.53 23.90 17.30
CA GLU A 244 -1.30 22.96 18.40
C GLU A 244 0.16 22.45 18.42
N GLY A 245 0.69 22.03 17.28
CA GLY A 245 2.03 21.49 17.18
C GLY A 245 3.11 22.49 17.61
N THR A 246 3.01 23.74 17.12
CA THR A 246 3.95 24.81 17.46
C THR A 246 3.82 25.24 18.92
N THR A 247 2.59 25.37 19.43
CA THR A 247 2.32 25.71 20.84
C THR A 247 2.86 24.60 21.75
N ALA A 248 2.58 23.35 21.48
CA ALA A 248 3.05 22.23 22.28
C ALA A 248 4.58 22.14 22.31
N PHE A 249 5.24 22.39 21.17
CA PHE A 249 6.69 22.41 21.06
C PHE A 249 7.32 23.50 21.95
N LEU A 250 6.79 24.72 21.86
CA LEU A 250 7.27 25.85 22.67
C LEU A 250 7.04 25.64 24.18
N GLN A 251 5.93 24.99 24.53
CA GLN A 251 5.57 24.64 25.91
C GLN A 251 6.25 23.37 26.42
N LYS A 252 7.01 22.66 25.58
CA LYS A 252 7.69 21.39 25.93
C LYS A 252 6.73 20.29 26.41
N ARG A 253 5.52 20.25 25.86
CA ARG A 253 4.51 19.20 26.09
C ARG A 253 4.25 18.37 24.85
N LYS A 254 3.58 17.24 25.01
CA LYS A 254 3.11 16.46 23.86
C LYS A 254 1.98 17.23 23.16
N ALA A 255 2.01 17.23 21.81
CA ALA A 255 0.92 17.72 21.00
C ALA A 255 -0.27 16.75 21.04
N ASN A 256 -1.48 17.31 20.92
CA ASN A 256 -2.73 16.56 20.76
C ASN A 256 -3.44 17.11 19.53
N PHE A 257 -3.12 16.58 18.39
CA PHE A 257 -3.59 17.07 17.10
C PHE A 257 -5.09 16.82 16.88
N PRO A 258 -5.90 17.88 16.65
CA PRO A 258 -7.33 17.72 16.38
C PRO A 258 -7.66 17.16 14.99
N GLY A 259 -6.71 17.17 14.03
CA GLY A 259 -6.94 16.74 12.66
C GLY A 259 -7.72 17.78 11.84
N LYS A 260 -7.54 19.05 12.08
CA LYS A 260 -8.28 20.17 11.45
C LYS A 260 -7.37 21.28 10.99
#